data_03d3e3d1e6b7b6b2b8dbbd6f078b6f17
#
_entry.id   03d3e3d1e6b7b6b2b8dbbd6f078b6f17
#
_cell.length_a   1.000
_cell.length_b   1.000
_cell.length_c   1.000
_cell.angle_alpha   90.00
_cell.angle_beta   90.00
_cell.angle_gamma   90.00
#
_symmetry.space_group_name_H-M   'P 1'
#
loop_
_entity.id
_entity.type
_entity.pdbx_description
1 polymer ?
#
loop_
_entity_poly.entity_id
_entity_poly.type
_entity_poly.pdbx_seq_one_letter_code
_entity_poly.pdbx_strand_id
1 'polypeptide(L)'
;MHAVSAEPFLVFASVCGPTVEGYRITGYYGIVFGEVITGINFLKDFGAGIRNLVGGRSAGYEEELMVARTQALDELQQRASALGAHAIVGVDMDYEVLGQGNMLMVTASGTAVTVEAV
;
A
#
# COMPACT_ATOMS: atom_id res chain seq x y z
N MET A 1 -11.21 26.69 -1.80
CA MET A 1 -11.30 25.95 -1.49
C MET A 1 -11.20 25.46 -0.44
N HIS A 2 -11.50 25.27 0.12
CA HIS A 2 -11.50 24.79 1.05
C HIS A 2 -12.06 23.82 1.58
N ALA A 3 -12.98 23.73 1.50
CA ALA A 3 -13.62 22.56 1.95
C ALA A 3 -12.79 21.37 1.76
N VAL A 4 -12.13 21.41 0.70
CA VAL A 4 -11.22 20.37 0.36
C VAL A 4 -10.23 20.14 1.49
N SER A 5 -9.68 21.21 1.98
CA SER A 5 -8.66 21.09 3.00
C SER A 5 -9.21 20.59 4.31
N ALA A 6 -10.52 20.60 4.46
CA ALA A 6 -11.09 20.11 5.69
C ALA A 6 -11.22 18.60 5.72
N GLU A 7 -11.06 17.97 4.58
CA GLU A 7 -11.22 16.54 4.50
C GLU A 7 -9.91 15.83 4.79
N PRO A 8 -9.90 14.90 5.74
CA PRO A 8 -8.66 14.19 6.04
C PRO A 8 -8.29 13.17 4.99
N PHE A 9 -9.15 12.90 4.04
CA PHE A 9 -8.89 11.85 3.07
C PHE A 9 -8.81 12.41 1.67
N LEU A 10 -7.84 13.30 1.47
CA LEU A 10 -7.73 14.00 0.21
C LEU A 10 -6.70 13.47 -0.73
N VAL A 11 -6.07 12.37 -0.38
CA VAL A 11 -5.17 11.74 -1.31
C VAL A 11 -6.00 11.19 -2.45
N PHE A 12 -5.87 11.78 -3.62
CA PHE A 12 -6.67 11.37 -4.76
C PHE A 12 -5.89 10.49 -5.72
N ALA A 13 -4.59 10.37 -5.54
CA ALA A 13 -3.79 9.55 -6.44
C ALA A 13 -2.61 8.95 -5.69
N SER A 14 -2.36 7.69 -5.97
CA SER A 14 -1.17 7.00 -5.50
C SER A 14 -0.60 6.31 -6.72
N VAL A 15 0.58 6.75 -7.15
CA VAL A 15 1.12 6.26 -8.40
C VAL A 15 2.54 5.77 -8.20
N CYS A 16 2.94 4.84 -9.05
CA CYS A 16 4.30 4.31 -9.01
C CYS A 16 5.30 5.25 -9.64
N GLY A 17 4.86 6.06 -10.58
CA GLY A 17 5.75 6.98 -11.25
C GLY A 17 6.12 8.16 -10.38
N PRO A 18 7.02 9.00 -10.86
CA PRO A 18 7.50 10.12 -10.07
C PRO A 18 6.62 11.37 -10.14
N THR A 19 5.60 11.36 -10.98
CA THR A 19 4.75 12.54 -11.16
C THR A 19 3.31 12.13 -11.29
N VAL A 20 2.42 13.10 -11.15
CA VAL A 20 1.00 12.91 -11.38
C VAL A 20 0.65 13.71 -12.61
N GLU A 21 0.20 13.03 -13.64
CA GLU A 21 -0.08 13.69 -14.91
C GLU A 21 -1.16 14.74 -14.74
N GLY A 22 -0.94 15.89 -15.35
CA GLY A 22 -1.90 16.99 -15.25
C GLY A 22 -1.70 17.85 -14.02
N TYR A 23 -0.71 17.51 -13.19
CA TYR A 23 -0.47 18.21 -11.95
C TYR A 23 1.01 18.49 -11.78
N ARG A 24 1.30 19.55 -11.07
CA ARG A 24 2.66 19.91 -10.73
C ARG A 24 2.84 19.71 -9.22
N ILE A 25 3.95 19.08 -8.84
CA ILE A 25 4.26 18.90 -7.44
C ILE A 25 4.71 20.23 -6.87
N THR A 26 4.05 20.65 -5.79
CA THR A 26 4.36 21.91 -5.15
C THR A 26 5.04 21.76 -3.81
N GLY A 27 5.06 20.54 -3.28
CA GLY A 27 5.73 20.33 -2.01
C GLY A 27 5.88 18.85 -1.72
N TYR A 28 6.85 18.54 -0.91
CA TYR A 28 7.15 17.18 -0.50
C TYR A 28 7.04 17.07 1.01
N TYR A 29 6.36 16.05 1.47
CA TYR A 29 6.28 15.78 2.90
C TYR A 29 7.21 14.66 3.33
N GLY A 30 7.85 14.00 2.36
CA GLY A 30 8.76 12.93 2.68
C GLY A 30 8.14 11.57 2.47
N ILE A 31 8.82 10.56 2.93
CA ILE A 31 8.44 9.18 2.68
C ILE A 31 7.42 8.76 3.71
N VAL A 32 6.38 8.10 3.23
CA VAL A 32 5.36 7.52 4.10
C VAL A 32 5.31 6.03 3.85
N PHE A 33 4.79 5.32 4.83
CA PHE A 33 4.73 3.87 4.79
C PHE A 33 3.36 3.39 5.22
N GLY A 34 2.99 2.23 4.71
CA GLY A 34 1.87 1.48 5.24
C GLY A 34 2.31 0.04 5.35
N GLU A 35 2.00 -0.61 6.47
CA GLU A 35 2.48 -1.95 6.73
C GLU A 35 1.36 -2.81 7.28
N VAL A 36 1.35 -4.05 6.83
CA VAL A 36 0.41 -5.04 7.34
C VAL A 36 1.17 -6.33 7.57
N ILE A 37 0.99 -6.87 8.76
CA ILE A 37 1.50 -8.20 9.05
C ILE A 37 0.28 -9.09 9.21
N THR A 38 0.17 -10.07 8.34
CA THR A 38 -0.97 -10.96 8.38
C THR A 38 -0.54 -12.29 8.95
N GLY A 39 -1.49 -12.90 9.64
CA GLY A 39 -1.16 -14.04 10.43
C GLY A 39 -1.14 -15.29 9.63
N ILE A 40 -1.06 -16.25 10.35
CA ILE A 40 -0.62 -17.53 10.14
C ILE A 40 -1.53 -18.53 9.57
N ASN A 41 -2.83 -18.36 9.77
CA ASN A 41 -3.73 -19.42 9.42
C ASN A 41 -3.68 -19.75 7.95
N PHE A 42 -3.63 -18.71 7.12
CA PHE A 42 -3.59 -19.00 5.70
C PHE A 42 -2.21 -19.49 5.29
N LEU A 43 -1.16 -19.05 5.98
CA LEU A 43 0.17 -19.55 5.67
C LEU A 43 0.31 -21.00 6.10
N LYS A 44 -0.37 -21.35 7.16
CA LYS A 44 -0.41 -22.73 7.56
C LYS A 44 -1.08 -23.58 6.51
N ASP A 45 -2.23 -23.09 6.05
CA ASP A 45 -2.91 -23.76 4.96
C ASP A 45 -2.08 -23.73 3.70
N PHE A 46 -1.45 -22.60 3.46
CA PHE A 46 -0.59 -22.46 2.32
C PHE A 46 0.57 -23.44 2.41
N GLY A 47 1.16 -23.56 3.60
CA GLY A 47 2.24 -24.51 3.79
C GLY A 47 1.79 -25.92 3.51
N ALA A 48 0.61 -26.25 3.98
CA ALA A 48 0.07 -27.57 3.69
C ALA A 48 -0.26 -27.72 2.21
N GLY A 49 -0.64 -26.62 1.60
CA GLY A 49 -1.05 -26.66 0.22
C GLY A 49 0.07 -26.43 -0.77
N ILE A 50 1.26 -26.12 -0.29
CA ILE A 50 2.37 -25.88 -1.21
C ILE A 50 2.59 -27.06 -2.13
N ARG A 51 2.46 -28.24 -1.60
CA ARG A 51 2.63 -29.41 -2.44
C ARG A 51 1.57 -29.51 -3.50
N ASN A 52 0.42 -28.94 -3.22
CA ASN A 52 -0.68 -28.95 -4.15
C ASN A 52 -0.67 -27.75 -5.07
N LEU A 53 0.25 -26.84 -4.82
CA LEU A 53 0.32 -25.64 -5.63
C LEU A 53 1.18 -25.83 -6.85
N VAL A 54 1.79 -26.95 -6.95
CA VAL A 54 2.55 -27.23 -8.16
C VAL A 54 1.55 -27.15 -9.30
N GLY A 55 1.73 -26.18 -10.13
CA GLY A 55 0.83 -26.00 -11.24
C GLY A 55 -0.39 -25.18 -10.94
N GLY A 56 -0.48 -24.65 -9.72
CA GLY A 56 -1.62 -23.83 -9.40
C GLY A 56 -1.36 -22.99 -8.19
N ARG A 57 -2.31 -22.18 -7.85
CA ARG A 57 -2.20 -21.31 -6.70
C ARG A 57 -3.37 -21.52 -5.79
N SER A 58 -3.11 -21.32 -4.52
CA SER A 58 -4.18 -21.33 -3.55
C SER A 58 -4.98 -20.05 -3.67
N ALA A 59 -6.26 -20.17 -3.91
CA ALA A 59 -7.11 -19.01 -3.98
C ALA A 59 -7.14 -18.28 -2.66
N GLY A 60 -7.09 -19.02 -1.56
CA GLY A 60 -7.06 -18.40 -0.24
C GLY A 60 -5.82 -17.57 -0.03
N TYR A 61 -4.69 -18.07 -0.46
CA TYR A 61 -3.44 -17.34 -0.32
C TYR A 61 -3.48 -16.05 -1.13
N GLU A 62 -3.95 -16.13 -2.37
CA GLU A 62 -4.02 -14.95 -3.21
C GLU A 62 -4.98 -13.92 -2.65
N GLU A 63 -6.07 -14.41 -2.08
CA GLU A 63 -7.05 -13.51 -1.50
C GLU A 63 -6.47 -12.78 -0.30
N GLU A 64 -5.76 -13.51 0.56
CA GLU A 64 -5.12 -12.89 1.72
C GLU A 64 -4.09 -11.87 1.29
N LEU A 65 -3.33 -12.18 0.26
CA LEU A 65 -2.33 -11.26 -0.24
C LEU A 65 -2.99 -9.99 -0.78
N MET A 66 -4.10 -10.14 -1.50
CA MET A 66 -4.82 -8.99 -2.00
C MET A 66 -5.33 -8.11 -0.88
N VAL A 67 -5.89 -8.73 0.15
CA VAL A 67 -6.40 -7.99 1.29
C VAL A 67 -5.26 -7.25 1.98
N ALA A 68 -4.14 -7.92 2.18
CA ALA A 68 -3.00 -7.29 2.84
C ALA A 68 -2.46 -6.12 2.04
N ARG A 69 -2.40 -6.25 0.72
CA ARG A 69 -1.95 -5.14 -0.12
C ARG A 69 -2.88 -3.95 -0.01
N THR A 70 -4.18 -4.22 -0.06
CA THR A 70 -5.15 -3.15 0.03
C THR A 70 -5.04 -2.44 1.36
N GLN A 71 -4.86 -3.18 2.43
CA GLN A 71 -4.74 -2.58 3.75
C GLN A 71 -3.47 -1.75 3.88
N ALA A 72 -2.37 -2.24 3.30
CA ALA A 72 -1.12 -1.49 3.34
C ALA A 72 -1.24 -0.18 2.57
N LEU A 73 -1.90 -0.22 1.41
CA LEU A 73 -2.13 1.00 0.64
C LEU A 73 -3.07 1.96 1.36
N ASP A 74 -4.10 1.43 2.00
CA ASP A 74 -4.99 2.27 2.78
C ASP A 74 -4.24 3.01 3.86
N GLU A 75 -3.40 2.30 4.58
CA GLU A 75 -2.66 2.93 5.66
C GLU A 75 -1.69 3.98 5.12
N LEU A 76 -1.06 3.67 4.01
CA LEU A 76 -0.18 4.62 3.35
C LEU A 76 -0.93 5.90 3.02
N GLN A 77 -2.12 5.77 2.46
CA GLN A 77 -2.92 6.92 2.05
C GLN A 77 -3.39 7.71 3.26
N GLN A 78 -3.77 7.01 4.31
CA GLN A 78 -4.22 7.70 5.51
C GLN A 78 -3.10 8.51 6.14
N ARG A 79 -1.90 7.97 6.15
CA ARG A 79 -0.77 8.69 6.70
C ARG A 79 -0.42 9.91 5.87
N ALA A 80 -0.48 9.78 4.56
CA ALA A 80 -0.23 10.92 3.69
C ALA A 80 -1.31 11.99 3.87
N SER A 81 -2.56 11.57 3.96
CA SER A 81 -3.66 12.50 4.20
C SER A 81 -3.48 13.27 5.50
N ALA A 82 -3.03 12.58 6.53
CA ALA A 82 -2.83 13.21 7.82
C ALA A 82 -1.78 14.31 7.76
N LEU A 83 -0.86 14.21 6.82
CA LEU A 83 0.15 15.22 6.62
C LEU A 83 -0.34 16.40 5.77
N GLY A 84 -1.49 16.24 5.14
CA GLY A 84 -2.01 17.25 4.25
C GLY A 84 -1.64 17.04 2.81
N ALA A 85 -1.15 15.88 2.46
CA ALA A 85 -0.73 15.61 1.09
C ALA A 85 -1.93 15.40 0.18
N HIS A 86 -1.73 15.67 -1.09
CA HIS A 86 -2.75 15.45 -2.11
C HIS A 86 -2.54 14.15 -2.86
N ALA A 87 -1.30 13.68 -2.92
CA ALA A 87 -0.98 12.51 -3.71
C ALA A 87 0.26 11.83 -3.14
N ILE A 88 0.47 10.62 -3.59
CA ILE A 88 1.66 9.85 -3.23
C ILE A 88 2.29 9.40 -4.54
N VAL A 89 3.57 9.67 -4.70
CA VAL A 89 4.29 9.28 -5.90
C VAL A 89 5.39 8.30 -5.53
N GLY A 90 5.88 7.58 -6.52
CA GLY A 90 6.93 6.61 -6.30
C GLY A 90 6.52 5.47 -5.41
N VAL A 91 5.27 5.05 -5.49
CA VAL A 91 4.77 3.99 -4.63
C VAL A 91 5.44 2.67 -4.98
N ASP A 92 5.90 1.99 -3.95
CA ASP A 92 6.53 0.70 -4.08
C ASP A 92 5.95 -0.24 -3.05
N MET A 93 5.87 -1.51 -3.39
CA MET A 93 5.33 -2.51 -2.49
C MET A 93 6.30 -3.66 -2.36
N ASP A 94 6.49 -4.08 -1.12
CA ASP A 94 7.37 -5.19 -0.81
C ASP A 94 6.64 -6.22 0.02
N TYR A 95 7.07 -7.45 -0.12
CA TYR A 95 6.51 -8.57 0.61
C TYR A 95 7.64 -9.32 1.27
N GLU A 96 7.39 -9.79 2.48
CA GLU A 96 8.38 -10.57 3.18
C GLU A 96 7.71 -11.61 4.03
N VAL A 97 8.20 -12.84 3.94
CA VAL A 97 7.72 -13.92 4.77
C VAL A 97 8.57 -13.94 6.03
N LEU A 98 7.90 -13.90 7.16
CA LEU A 98 8.57 -13.81 8.44
C LEU A 98 8.41 -15.11 9.22
N GLY A 99 9.26 -15.24 10.23
CA GLY A 99 9.25 -16.40 11.07
C GLY A 99 9.66 -17.60 10.26
N GLN A 100 8.94 -18.66 10.41
CA GLN A 100 9.21 -19.88 9.66
C GLN A 100 8.12 -20.09 8.62
N GLY A 101 7.74 -19.02 7.95
CA GLY A 101 6.71 -19.12 6.95
C GLY A 101 5.33 -18.97 7.52
N ASN A 102 5.24 -18.43 8.73
CA ASN A 102 3.94 -18.31 9.38
C ASN A 102 3.42 -16.89 9.47
N MET A 103 4.13 -15.94 8.89
CA MET A 103 3.66 -14.57 8.82
C MET A 103 4.11 -13.95 7.52
N LEU A 104 3.27 -13.06 7.03
CA LEU A 104 3.58 -12.32 5.81
C LEU A 104 3.49 -10.84 6.13
N MET A 105 4.53 -10.09 5.76
CA MET A 105 4.52 -8.65 5.91
C MET A 105 4.44 -8.02 4.53
N VAL A 106 3.52 -7.08 4.39
CA VAL A 106 3.40 -6.29 3.16
C VAL A 106 3.67 -4.85 3.55
N THR A 107 4.58 -4.23 2.84
CA THR A 107 4.95 -2.84 3.09
C THR A 107 4.72 -2.04 1.81
N ALA A 108 3.97 -0.95 1.94
CA ALA A 108 3.82 0.03 0.87
C ALA A 108 4.57 1.27 1.28
N SER A 109 5.28 1.88 0.35
CA SER A 109 5.99 3.11 0.64
C SER A 109 5.83 4.06 -0.53
N GLY A 110 6.05 5.33 -0.27
CA GLY A 110 5.97 6.33 -1.32
C GLY A 110 6.27 7.69 -0.74
N THR A 111 6.26 8.69 -1.60
CA THR A 111 6.51 10.06 -1.18
C THR A 111 5.23 10.85 -1.22
N ALA A 112 4.87 11.42 -0.08
CA ALA A 112 3.66 12.23 0.02
C ALA A 112 3.96 13.62 -0.50
N VAL A 113 3.08 14.12 -1.37
CA VAL A 113 3.31 15.41 -2.03
C VAL A 113 2.03 16.21 -2.09
N THR A 114 2.19 17.52 -2.19
CA THR A 114 1.11 18.39 -2.57
C THR A 114 1.28 18.73 -4.04
N VAL A 115 0.16 18.94 -4.72
CA VAL A 115 0.18 19.20 -6.15
C VAL A 115 -0.85 20.28 -6.45
N GLU A 116 -0.70 20.87 -7.62
CA GLU A 116 -1.72 21.78 -8.15
C GLU A 116 -1.90 21.48 -9.62
N ALA A 117 -3.09 21.73 -10.12
CA ALA A 117 -3.38 21.48 -11.51
C ALA A 117 -2.54 22.38 -12.38
N VAL A 118 -2.08 21.83 -13.47
CA VAL A 118 -1.28 22.57 -14.44
C VAL A 118 -2.15 23.43 -15.32
#